data_448f017fde1371a5ae75d1744a65fedb
#
_entry.id   448f017fde1371a5ae75d1744a65fedb
#
_cell.length_a   1.000
_cell.length_b   1.000
_cell.length_c   1.000
_cell.angle_alpha   90.00
_cell.angle_beta   90.00
_cell.angle_gamma   90.00
#
_symmetry.space_group_name_H-M   'P 1'
#
loop_
_entity.id
_entity.type
_entity.pdbx_description
1 polymer ?
#
loop_
_entity_poly.entity_id
_entity_poly.type
_entity_poly.pdbx_seq_one_letter_code
_entity_poly.pdbx_strand_id
1 'polypeptide(L)'
;MPLAAPTPIKCDLAIVGGGLAGGLIALAVARQRPELKIVLVEQEAHFGGNHIWSFFASDIAPEHRWLTAPLVTYGWSGYDVHFPEHSRSLDNIYYTIESERLDCLLRHNLPASSLLTGRTVKAVSPRLVVLDGAQRINAGGVIDARGVADYHHLDCGWQKFTGQLMQLSEPHDLTRPIVMDATVDQHDGYRFVS
;
A
#
# COMPACT_ATOMS: atom_id res chain seq x y z
N MET A 1 -28.77 -26.84 -15.84
CA MET A 1 -28.39 -27.37 -14.52
C MET A 1 -27.78 -26.21 -13.73
N PRO A 2 -28.17 -25.94 -12.49
CA PRO A 2 -27.47 -24.96 -11.67
C PRO A 2 -26.04 -25.43 -11.45
N LEU A 3 -25.07 -24.58 -11.73
CA LEU A 3 -23.66 -24.83 -11.41
C LEU A 3 -23.54 -25.07 -9.90
N ALA A 4 -22.88 -26.14 -9.51
CA ALA A 4 -22.62 -26.43 -8.10
C ALA A 4 -21.89 -25.25 -7.48
N ALA A 5 -22.29 -24.83 -6.27
CA ALA A 5 -21.63 -23.74 -5.57
C ALA A 5 -20.16 -24.10 -5.35
N PRO A 6 -19.22 -23.15 -5.56
CA PRO A 6 -17.80 -23.42 -5.40
C PRO A 6 -17.48 -23.81 -3.95
N THR A 7 -16.54 -24.74 -3.80
CA THR A 7 -16.11 -25.22 -2.47
C THR A 7 -15.53 -24.05 -1.66
N PRO A 8 -15.99 -23.82 -0.42
CA PRO A 8 -15.48 -22.75 0.42
C PRO A 8 -13.98 -22.90 0.72
N ILE A 9 -13.26 -21.80 0.66
CA ILE A 9 -11.87 -21.71 1.15
C ILE A 9 -11.91 -21.64 2.68
N LYS A 10 -11.01 -22.34 3.37
CA LYS A 10 -10.86 -22.29 4.83
C LYS A 10 -9.49 -21.74 5.19
N CYS A 11 -9.44 -20.78 6.13
CA CYS A 11 -8.20 -20.20 6.65
C CYS A 11 -8.37 -19.75 8.10
N ASP A 12 -7.27 -19.43 8.77
CA ASP A 12 -7.28 -18.85 10.11
C ASP A 12 -7.52 -17.35 10.07
N LEU A 13 -6.94 -16.67 9.09
CA LEU A 13 -7.08 -15.23 8.87
C LEU A 13 -7.32 -14.90 7.41
N ALA A 14 -8.40 -14.18 7.12
CA ALA A 14 -8.61 -13.55 5.81
C ALA A 14 -8.34 -12.06 5.91
N ILE A 15 -7.54 -11.54 4.97
CA ILE A 15 -7.21 -10.13 4.84
C ILE A 15 -7.81 -9.66 3.51
N VAL A 16 -8.67 -8.66 3.56
CA VAL A 16 -9.37 -8.11 2.40
C VAL A 16 -8.78 -6.75 2.03
N GLY A 17 -8.26 -6.63 0.82
CA GLY A 17 -7.51 -5.47 0.34
C GLY A 17 -6.01 -5.71 0.40
N GLY A 18 -5.39 -5.80 -0.77
CA GLY A 18 -3.96 -6.04 -0.96
C GLY A 18 -3.12 -4.78 -1.12
N GLY A 19 -3.60 -3.64 -0.59
CA GLY A 19 -2.83 -2.40 -0.49
C GLY A 19 -1.72 -2.51 0.55
N LEU A 20 -1.05 -1.37 0.86
CA LEU A 20 0.08 -1.34 1.79
C LEU A 20 -0.29 -1.94 3.16
N ALA A 21 -1.43 -1.55 3.73
CA ALA A 21 -1.85 -2.04 5.05
C ALA A 21 -2.08 -3.55 5.07
N GLY A 22 -2.88 -4.08 4.14
CA GLY A 22 -3.13 -5.52 4.03
C GLY A 22 -1.88 -6.32 3.72
N GLY A 23 -1.02 -5.79 2.85
CA GLY A 23 0.25 -6.39 2.50
C GLY A 23 1.22 -6.48 3.69
N LEU A 24 1.38 -5.39 4.44
CA LEU A 24 2.22 -5.38 5.66
C LEU A 24 1.70 -6.37 6.71
N ILE A 25 0.38 -6.42 6.93
CA ILE A 25 -0.23 -7.38 7.86
C ILE A 25 0.06 -8.82 7.39
N ALA A 26 -0.14 -9.12 6.11
CA ALA A 26 0.12 -10.45 5.56
C ALA A 26 1.59 -10.86 5.73
N LEU A 27 2.55 -9.99 5.41
CA LEU A 27 3.99 -10.24 5.59
C LEU A 27 4.35 -10.43 7.07
N ALA A 28 3.78 -9.60 7.95
CA ALA A 28 4.03 -9.70 9.39
C ALA A 28 3.51 -11.02 9.96
N VAL A 29 2.28 -11.41 9.62
CA VAL A 29 1.69 -12.67 10.07
C VAL A 29 2.47 -13.86 9.52
N ALA A 30 2.80 -13.86 8.23
CA ALA A 30 3.56 -14.96 7.61
C ALA A 30 4.92 -15.18 8.31
N ARG A 31 5.57 -14.11 8.77
CA ARG A 31 6.86 -14.21 9.46
C ARG A 31 6.74 -14.57 10.94
N GLN A 32 5.78 -13.97 11.67
CA GLN A 32 5.69 -14.12 13.12
C GLN A 32 4.80 -15.29 13.55
N ARG A 33 3.88 -15.72 12.69
CA ARG A 33 2.89 -16.76 12.95
C ARG A 33 2.78 -17.70 11.73
N PRO A 34 3.90 -18.37 11.34
CA PRO A 34 3.94 -19.20 10.14
C PRO A 34 2.99 -20.41 10.18
N GLU A 35 2.50 -20.77 11.35
CA GLU A 35 1.50 -21.82 11.52
C GLU A 35 0.10 -21.40 11.06
N LEU A 36 -0.18 -20.09 10.96
CA LEU A 36 -1.50 -19.61 10.55
C LEU A 36 -1.65 -19.67 9.04
N LYS A 37 -2.73 -20.30 8.60
CA LYS A 37 -3.16 -20.25 7.21
C LYS A 37 -3.83 -18.90 6.93
N ILE A 38 -3.16 -18.03 6.20
CA ILE A 38 -3.70 -16.74 5.80
C ILE A 38 -4.17 -16.75 4.35
N VAL A 39 -5.16 -15.90 4.04
CA VAL A 39 -5.60 -15.61 2.67
C VAL A 39 -5.69 -14.10 2.52
N LEU A 40 -4.96 -13.55 1.55
CA LEU A 40 -5.01 -12.15 1.15
C LEU A 40 -5.79 -12.04 -0.15
N VAL A 41 -6.82 -11.17 -0.15
CA VAL A 41 -7.72 -10.97 -1.29
C VAL A 41 -7.52 -9.58 -1.86
N GLU A 42 -7.32 -9.50 -3.19
CA GLU A 42 -7.21 -8.24 -3.92
C GLU A 42 -8.09 -8.29 -5.19
N GLN A 43 -8.76 -7.18 -5.47
CA GLN A 43 -9.63 -7.08 -6.65
C GLN A 43 -8.84 -6.90 -7.95
N GLU A 44 -7.69 -6.26 -7.89
CA GLU A 44 -6.81 -6.06 -9.03
C GLU A 44 -5.91 -7.27 -9.28
N ALA A 45 -5.26 -7.31 -10.44
CA ALA A 45 -4.35 -8.40 -10.81
C ALA A 45 -3.06 -8.40 -9.98
N HIS A 46 -2.70 -7.26 -9.41
CA HIS A 46 -1.48 -7.02 -8.65
C HIS A 46 -1.81 -6.42 -7.29
N PHE A 47 -0.96 -6.69 -6.30
CA PHE A 47 -1.05 -6.07 -4.98
C PHE A 47 -0.45 -4.66 -5.01
N GLY A 48 -0.86 -3.81 -4.06
CA GLY A 48 -0.32 -2.46 -3.91
C GLY A 48 -1.03 -1.39 -4.75
N GLY A 49 -1.75 -1.76 -5.80
CA GLY A 49 -2.38 -0.81 -6.72
C GLY A 49 -1.34 0.01 -7.50
N ASN A 50 -1.66 1.26 -7.80
CA ASN A 50 -0.76 2.21 -8.47
C ASN A 50 -0.36 3.31 -7.46
N HIS A 51 0.54 2.97 -6.55
CA HIS A 51 0.96 3.86 -5.48
C HIS A 51 2.48 3.90 -5.33
N ILE A 52 2.96 5.07 -4.92
CA ILE A 52 4.29 5.28 -4.34
C ILE A 52 4.04 5.77 -2.92
N TRP A 53 4.58 5.05 -1.93
CA TRP A 53 4.48 5.44 -0.53
C TRP A 53 5.81 5.94 -0.03
N SER A 54 5.80 7.11 0.57
CA SER A 54 7.00 7.70 1.15
C SER A 54 6.83 7.92 2.64
N PHE A 55 7.93 7.79 3.38
CA PHE A 55 7.94 7.92 4.82
C PHE A 55 9.34 8.29 5.32
N PHE A 56 9.41 8.82 6.53
CA PHE A 56 10.68 9.11 7.19
C PHE A 56 11.15 7.93 8.03
N ALA A 57 12.46 7.76 8.14
CA ALA A 57 13.04 6.71 8.99
C ALA A 57 12.57 6.81 10.45
N SER A 58 12.23 8.02 10.91
CA SER A 58 11.69 8.29 12.24
C SER A 58 10.26 7.80 12.45
N ASP A 59 9.51 7.55 11.38
CA ASP A 59 8.10 7.10 11.46
C ASP A 59 8.01 5.64 11.88
N ILE A 60 9.12 4.89 11.75
CA ILE A 60 9.17 3.46 12.03
C ILE A 60 10.07 3.21 13.24
N ALA A 61 9.47 2.69 14.30
CA ALA A 61 10.23 2.26 15.47
C ALA A 61 11.27 1.20 15.10
N PRO A 62 12.47 1.23 15.71
CA PRO A 62 13.58 0.34 15.33
C PRO A 62 13.21 -1.15 15.30
N GLU A 63 12.39 -1.60 16.24
CA GLU A 63 11.91 -2.97 16.35
C GLU A 63 10.98 -3.41 15.22
N HIS A 64 10.44 -2.46 14.44
CA HIS A 64 9.53 -2.74 13.31
C HIS A 64 10.18 -2.55 11.94
N ARG A 65 11.43 -2.07 11.89
CA ARG A 65 12.16 -1.84 10.63
C ARG A 65 12.33 -3.11 9.80
N TRP A 66 12.37 -4.27 10.42
CA TRP A 66 12.45 -5.56 9.73
C TRP A 66 11.29 -5.78 8.74
N LEU A 67 10.13 -5.17 8.99
CA LEU A 67 8.95 -5.30 8.14
C LEU A 67 9.02 -4.35 6.93
N THR A 68 9.51 -3.12 7.15
CA THR A 68 9.51 -2.08 6.10
C THR A 68 10.79 -2.04 5.29
N ALA A 69 11.95 -2.36 5.88
CA ALA A 69 13.24 -2.28 5.19
C ALA A 69 13.31 -3.08 3.88
N PRO A 70 12.76 -4.32 3.77
CA PRO A 70 12.78 -5.05 2.51
C PRO A 70 11.93 -4.42 1.40
N LEU A 71 10.98 -3.55 1.77
CA LEU A 71 10.07 -2.86 0.86
C LEU A 71 10.67 -1.58 0.27
N VAL A 72 11.67 -0.99 0.93
CA VAL A 72 12.29 0.27 0.47
C VAL A 72 12.89 0.09 -0.92
N THR A 73 12.42 0.89 -1.88
CA THR A 73 12.93 0.94 -3.24
C THR A 73 14.03 2.00 -3.35
N TYR A 74 13.79 3.18 -2.78
CA TYR A 74 14.76 4.29 -2.76
C TYR A 74 14.88 4.87 -1.35
N GLY A 75 16.08 5.40 -1.05
CA GLY A 75 16.35 6.05 0.22
C GLY A 75 17.38 7.16 0.07
N TRP A 76 17.13 8.27 0.76
CA TRP A 76 18.00 9.45 0.76
C TRP A 76 18.31 9.86 2.19
N SER A 77 19.49 10.41 2.41
CA SER A 77 19.95 10.91 3.72
C SER A 77 19.21 12.18 4.18
N GLY A 78 18.43 12.80 3.30
CA GLY A 78 17.68 14.00 3.55
C GLY A 78 16.83 14.38 2.35
N TYR A 79 16.15 15.52 2.45
CA TYR A 79 15.28 16.06 1.42
C TYR A 79 15.27 17.59 1.46
N ASP A 80 14.84 18.19 0.35
CA ASP A 80 14.73 19.64 0.21
C ASP A 80 13.26 20.07 0.12
N VAL A 81 12.99 21.28 0.64
CA VAL A 81 11.71 21.97 0.50
C VAL A 81 11.96 23.41 0.08
N HIS A 82 11.13 23.91 -0.84
CA HIS A 82 11.24 25.25 -1.40
C HIS A 82 9.90 26.00 -1.30
N PHE A 83 9.99 27.21 -0.79
CA PHE A 83 8.91 28.20 -0.73
C PHE A 83 9.42 29.50 -1.34
N PRO A 84 8.56 30.45 -1.76
CA PRO A 84 8.99 31.66 -2.45
C PRO A 84 10.10 32.45 -1.78
N GLU A 85 10.09 32.52 -0.44
CA GLU A 85 11.08 33.29 0.35
C GLU A 85 11.89 32.42 1.31
N HIS A 86 11.74 31.07 1.21
CA HIS A 86 12.36 30.18 2.18
C HIS A 86 12.65 28.81 1.58
N SER A 87 13.90 28.38 1.67
CA SER A 87 14.31 27.01 1.29
C SER A 87 15.06 26.35 2.43
N ARG A 88 14.84 25.07 2.60
CA ARG A 88 15.52 24.26 3.61
C ARG A 88 15.93 22.93 3.07
N SER A 89 17.14 22.49 3.45
CA SER A 89 17.58 21.11 3.42
C SER A 89 17.40 20.47 4.79
N LEU A 90 16.80 19.31 4.83
CA LEU A 90 16.47 18.60 6.07
C LEU A 90 17.17 17.24 6.07
N ASP A 91 17.94 16.95 7.12
CA ASP A 91 18.74 15.73 7.24
C ASP A 91 17.96 14.57 7.89
N ASN A 92 16.68 14.47 7.60
CA ASN A 92 15.87 13.34 8.02
C ASN A 92 15.79 12.32 6.88
N ILE A 93 16.19 11.09 7.16
CA ILE A 93 16.23 10.03 6.14
C ILE A 93 14.83 9.81 5.57
N TYR A 94 14.72 9.87 4.26
CA TYR A 94 13.48 9.73 3.51
C TYR A 94 13.51 8.47 2.67
N TYR A 95 12.46 7.67 2.75
CA TYR A 95 12.33 6.40 2.05
C TYR A 95 11.12 6.39 1.14
N THR A 96 11.20 5.60 0.08
CA THR A 96 10.10 5.36 -0.86
C THR A 96 9.93 3.87 -1.13
N ILE A 97 8.66 3.46 -1.19
CA ILE A 97 8.21 2.11 -1.54
C ILE A 97 7.36 2.22 -2.80
N GLU A 98 7.70 1.47 -3.83
CA GLU A 98 6.86 1.28 -5.01
C GLU A 98 5.91 0.10 -4.83
N SER A 99 4.71 0.19 -5.39
CA SER A 99 3.69 -0.87 -5.29
C SER A 99 4.16 -2.20 -5.88
N GLU A 100 4.97 -2.17 -6.93
CA GLU A 100 5.55 -3.35 -7.56
C GLU A 100 6.49 -4.11 -6.60
N ARG A 101 7.19 -3.36 -5.74
CA ARG A 101 8.05 -3.97 -4.72
C ARG A 101 7.23 -4.73 -3.68
N LEU A 102 6.08 -4.19 -3.29
CA LEU A 102 5.15 -4.86 -2.39
C LEU A 102 4.58 -6.14 -3.02
N ASP A 103 4.11 -6.08 -4.27
CA ASP A 103 3.59 -7.26 -5.00
C ASP A 103 4.65 -8.36 -5.09
N CYS A 104 5.87 -8.00 -5.48
CA CYS A 104 7.00 -8.93 -5.56
C CYS A 104 7.26 -9.64 -4.22
N LEU A 105 7.32 -8.89 -3.11
CA LEU A 105 7.60 -9.45 -1.79
C LEU A 105 6.46 -10.32 -1.27
N LEU A 106 5.20 -9.96 -1.52
CA LEU A 106 4.06 -10.79 -1.17
C LEU A 106 4.10 -12.13 -1.90
N ARG A 107 4.36 -12.12 -3.21
CA ARG A 107 4.46 -13.35 -4.02
C ARG A 107 5.67 -14.21 -3.66
N HIS A 108 6.74 -13.59 -3.17
CA HIS A 108 7.94 -14.32 -2.75
C HIS A 108 7.79 -14.97 -1.37
N ASN A 109 7.11 -14.30 -0.45
CA ASN A 109 7.06 -14.71 0.96
C ASN A 109 5.80 -15.50 1.34
N LEU A 110 4.74 -15.46 0.52
CA LEU A 110 3.51 -16.18 0.79
C LEU A 110 3.26 -17.29 -0.25
N PRO A 111 2.68 -18.42 0.17
CA PRO A 111 2.24 -19.46 -0.76
C PRO A 111 1.25 -18.90 -1.79
N ALA A 112 1.32 -19.36 -3.04
CA ALA A 112 0.39 -18.93 -4.08
C ALA A 112 -1.09 -19.18 -3.70
N SER A 113 -1.37 -20.21 -2.91
CA SER A 113 -2.71 -20.52 -2.39
C SER A 113 -3.24 -19.50 -1.36
N SER A 114 -2.37 -18.68 -0.81
CA SER A 114 -2.72 -17.58 0.11
C SER A 114 -3.06 -16.28 -0.60
N LEU A 115 -2.78 -16.17 -1.90
CA LEU A 115 -2.87 -14.93 -2.69
C LEU A 115 -4.02 -15.04 -3.69
N LEU A 116 -5.08 -14.30 -3.49
CA LEU A 116 -6.26 -14.25 -4.35
C LEU A 116 -6.36 -12.88 -5.01
N THR A 117 -5.79 -12.73 -6.21
CA THR A 117 -5.90 -11.52 -7.04
C THR A 117 -7.02 -11.64 -8.06
N GLY A 118 -7.51 -10.51 -8.59
CA GLY A 118 -8.61 -10.46 -9.54
C GLY A 118 -9.95 -10.91 -8.93
N ARG A 119 -10.15 -10.75 -7.60
CA ARG A 119 -11.33 -11.23 -6.88
C ARG A 119 -12.04 -10.11 -6.13
N THR A 120 -13.21 -9.76 -6.60
CA THR A 120 -14.04 -8.73 -5.96
C THR A 120 -14.75 -9.27 -4.72
N VAL A 121 -14.58 -8.58 -3.59
CA VAL A 121 -15.29 -8.89 -2.35
C VAL A 121 -16.66 -8.22 -2.36
N LYS A 122 -17.71 -9.02 -2.19
CA LYS A 122 -19.11 -8.59 -2.19
C LYS A 122 -19.66 -8.34 -0.78
N ALA A 123 -19.20 -9.12 0.19
CA ALA A 123 -19.60 -8.96 1.58
C ALA A 123 -18.51 -9.46 2.53
N VAL A 124 -18.44 -8.84 3.69
CA VAL A 124 -17.50 -9.16 4.76
C VAL A 124 -18.27 -9.25 6.09
N SER A 125 -17.90 -10.22 6.88
CA SER A 125 -18.31 -10.34 8.28
C SER A 125 -17.12 -10.84 9.11
N PRO A 126 -17.19 -10.89 10.45
CA PRO A 126 -16.02 -11.24 11.26
C PRO A 126 -15.36 -12.60 10.96
N ARG A 127 -16.08 -13.53 10.31
CA ARG A 127 -15.57 -14.86 9.99
C ARG A 127 -15.90 -15.36 8.56
N LEU A 128 -16.45 -14.49 7.72
CA LEU A 128 -16.85 -14.86 6.38
C LEU A 128 -16.54 -13.72 5.40
N VAL A 129 -15.90 -14.08 4.29
CA VAL A 129 -15.78 -13.21 3.12
C VAL A 129 -16.53 -13.86 1.96
N VAL A 130 -17.35 -13.09 1.26
CA VAL A 130 -18.07 -13.52 0.06
C VAL A 130 -17.46 -12.80 -1.13
N LEU A 131 -16.94 -13.57 -2.08
CA LEU A 131 -16.36 -13.08 -3.32
C LEU A 131 -17.40 -13.10 -4.45
N ASP A 132 -17.01 -12.54 -5.57
CA ASP A 132 -17.70 -12.74 -6.85
C ASP A 132 -17.83 -14.24 -7.18
N GLY A 133 -18.81 -14.58 -8.03
CA GLY A 133 -19.10 -15.98 -8.34
C GLY A 133 -19.57 -16.82 -7.14
N ALA A 134 -20.07 -16.17 -6.08
CA ALA A 134 -20.54 -16.81 -4.84
C ALA A 134 -19.49 -17.66 -4.10
N GLN A 135 -18.21 -17.50 -4.39
CA GLN A 135 -17.11 -18.13 -3.67
C GLN A 135 -17.08 -17.58 -2.24
N ARG A 136 -16.86 -18.46 -1.26
CA ARG A 136 -16.80 -18.10 0.17
C ARG A 136 -15.44 -18.41 0.75
N ILE A 137 -14.99 -17.56 1.69
CA ILE A 137 -13.83 -17.80 2.55
C ILE A 137 -14.36 -17.85 3.98
N ASN A 138 -14.28 -19.01 4.60
CA ASN A 138 -14.57 -19.19 6.02
C ASN A 138 -13.27 -19.04 6.80
N ALA A 139 -13.17 -18.02 7.65
CA ALA A 139 -11.97 -17.67 8.39
C ALA A 139 -12.19 -17.74 9.89
N GLY A 140 -11.11 -17.93 10.65
CA GLY A 140 -11.10 -17.75 12.10
C GLY A 140 -11.31 -16.28 12.48
N GLY A 141 -10.76 -15.36 11.67
CA GLY A 141 -10.93 -13.91 11.74
C GLY A 141 -10.81 -13.24 10.39
N VAL A 142 -11.38 -12.05 10.24
CA VAL A 142 -11.29 -11.24 9.02
C VAL A 142 -10.79 -9.84 9.36
N ILE A 143 -9.80 -9.36 8.58
CA ILE A 143 -9.34 -7.97 8.60
C ILE A 143 -9.77 -7.33 7.28
N ASP A 144 -10.55 -6.25 7.35
CA ASP A 144 -10.90 -5.44 6.19
C ASP A 144 -9.93 -4.26 6.08
N ALA A 145 -9.04 -4.36 5.11
CA ALA A 145 -7.99 -3.37 4.81
C ALA A 145 -8.24 -2.61 3.49
N ARG A 146 -9.47 -2.59 2.98
CA ARG A 146 -9.82 -1.93 1.71
C ARG A 146 -9.84 -0.40 1.76
N GLY A 147 -9.64 0.17 2.93
CA GLY A 147 -9.80 1.61 3.17
C GLY A 147 -11.27 1.99 3.44
N VAL A 148 -11.54 3.28 3.43
CA VAL A 148 -12.88 3.82 3.73
C VAL A 148 -13.76 3.67 2.48
N ALA A 149 -14.83 2.88 2.60
CA ALA A 149 -15.79 2.68 1.52
C ALA A 149 -16.92 3.75 1.51
N ASP A 150 -17.16 4.41 2.64
CA ASP A 150 -18.24 5.37 2.83
C ASP A 150 -17.73 6.60 3.61
N TYR A 151 -17.83 7.76 3.00
CA TYR A 151 -17.41 9.04 3.56
C TYR A 151 -18.56 9.89 4.10
N HIS A 152 -19.81 9.38 4.12
CA HIS A 152 -21.00 10.15 4.49
C HIS A 152 -20.96 10.74 5.91
N HIS A 153 -20.16 10.17 6.78
CA HIS A 153 -19.98 10.64 8.16
C HIS A 153 -18.69 11.43 8.39
N LEU A 154 -17.95 11.74 7.33
CA LEU A 154 -16.70 12.48 7.37
C LEU A 154 -16.81 13.79 6.60
N ASP A 155 -16.33 14.88 7.19
CA ASP A 155 -16.08 16.12 6.47
C ASP A 155 -14.72 16.01 5.79
N CYS A 156 -14.73 15.77 4.48
CA CYS A 156 -13.52 15.41 3.73
C CYS A 156 -13.12 16.49 2.74
N GLY A 157 -11.84 16.87 2.77
CA GLY A 157 -11.17 17.58 1.70
C GLY A 157 -10.31 16.63 0.88
N TRP A 158 -10.06 16.98 -0.39
CA TRP A 158 -9.28 16.16 -1.30
C TRP A 158 -8.01 16.88 -1.73
N GLN A 159 -6.87 16.26 -1.47
CA GLN A 159 -5.62 16.65 -2.11
C GLN A 159 -5.43 15.78 -3.35
N LYS A 160 -5.34 16.40 -4.53
CA LYS A 160 -5.21 15.70 -5.81
C LYS A 160 -3.82 15.87 -6.35
N PHE A 161 -3.25 14.78 -6.83
CA PHE A 161 -1.95 14.76 -7.48
C PHE A 161 -2.06 14.17 -8.89
N THR A 162 -1.22 14.68 -9.78
CA THR A 162 -0.88 14.01 -11.02
C THR A 162 0.61 13.72 -10.98
N GLY A 163 0.97 12.44 -10.96
CA GLY A 163 2.35 11.98 -11.02
C GLY A 163 2.72 11.61 -12.46
N GLN A 164 3.96 11.90 -12.85
CA GLN A 164 4.53 11.47 -14.11
C GLN A 164 5.93 10.92 -13.89
N LEU A 165 6.11 9.64 -14.21
CA LEU A 165 7.43 9.04 -14.25
C LEU A 165 8.10 9.40 -15.57
N MET A 166 9.28 10.01 -15.49
CA MET A 166 10.03 10.44 -16.66
C MET A 166 11.41 9.80 -16.69
N GLN A 167 11.82 9.40 -17.88
CA GLN A 167 13.21 9.05 -18.14
C GLN A 167 13.89 10.25 -18.80
N LEU A 168 14.89 10.81 -18.12
CA LEU A 168 15.63 11.94 -18.62
C LEU A 168 16.74 11.50 -19.58
N SER A 169 17.04 12.33 -20.60
CA SER A 169 18.15 12.10 -21.52
C SER A 169 19.51 12.35 -20.86
N GLU A 170 19.54 13.22 -19.85
CA GLU A 170 20.72 13.56 -19.08
C GLU A 170 20.41 13.47 -17.57
N PRO A 171 21.39 13.19 -16.70
CA PRO A 171 21.20 13.21 -15.26
C PRO A 171 20.69 14.55 -14.77
N HIS A 172 19.80 14.53 -13.77
CA HIS A 172 19.24 15.75 -13.16
C HIS A 172 20.15 16.36 -12.06
N ASP A 173 21.27 15.70 -11.71
CA ASP A 173 22.25 16.11 -10.69
C ASP A 173 21.70 16.39 -9.27
N LEU A 174 20.43 16.07 -9.01
CA LEU A 174 19.86 16.18 -7.69
C LEU A 174 20.36 15.03 -6.80
N THR A 175 20.91 15.36 -5.65
CA THR A 175 21.40 14.38 -4.66
C THR A 175 20.34 14.03 -3.60
N ARG A 176 19.28 14.84 -3.52
CA ARG A 176 18.15 14.69 -2.60
C ARG A 176 16.83 14.91 -3.33
N PRO A 177 15.74 14.28 -2.92
CA PRO A 177 14.42 14.57 -3.45
C PRO A 177 13.96 15.95 -2.99
N ILE A 178 13.22 16.64 -3.83
CA ILE A 178 12.45 17.82 -3.45
C ILE A 178 11.06 17.33 -3.07
N VAL A 179 10.78 17.29 -1.76
CA VAL A 179 9.51 16.77 -1.24
C VAL A 179 8.37 17.77 -1.43
N MET A 180 8.72 19.05 -1.50
CA MET A 180 7.75 20.12 -1.71
C MET A 180 8.42 21.34 -2.33
N ASP A 181 8.00 21.68 -3.53
CA ASP A 181 8.36 22.95 -4.18
C ASP A 181 7.09 23.78 -4.41
N ALA A 182 6.88 24.77 -3.55
CA ALA A 182 5.77 25.70 -3.61
C ALA A 182 6.14 27.03 -4.30
N THR A 183 7.31 27.10 -5.00
CA THR A 183 7.71 28.27 -5.79
C THR A 183 6.95 28.36 -7.11
N VAL A 184 6.15 27.35 -7.44
CA VAL A 184 5.26 27.34 -8.60
C VAL A 184 4.11 28.32 -8.45
N ASP A 185 3.54 28.79 -9.59
CA ASP A 185 2.40 29.69 -9.59
C ASP A 185 1.23 29.12 -8.76
N GLN A 186 0.73 29.93 -7.84
CA GLN A 186 -0.41 29.59 -6.99
C GLN A 186 -1.72 30.04 -7.67
N HIS A 187 -2.68 29.12 -7.86
CA HIS A 187 -3.99 29.40 -8.47
C HIS A 187 -5.09 28.89 -7.54
N ASP A 188 -6.00 29.73 -7.11
CA ASP A 188 -7.22 29.41 -6.35
C ASP A 188 -7.05 28.32 -5.26
N GLY A 189 -5.87 28.27 -4.63
CA GLY A 189 -5.52 27.28 -3.63
C GLY A 189 -4.02 26.99 -3.60
N TYR A 190 -3.63 26.17 -2.65
CA TYR A 190 -2.23 25.81 -2.47
C TYR A 190 -1.77 24.78 -3.52
N ARG A 191 -0.70 25.11 -4.25
CA ARG A 191 -0.05 24.22 -5.23
C ARG A 191 1.41 24.02 -4.89
N PHE A 192 1.88 22.82 -5.13
CA PHE A 192 3.30 22.49 -5.11
C PHE A 192 3.60 21.36 -6.09
N VAL A 193 4.85 21.18 -6.42
CA VAL A 193 5.40 20.00 -7.11
C VAL A 193 6.35 19.26 -6.18
N SER A 194 6.56 17.98 -6.45
CA SER A 194 7.39 17.10 -5.63
C SER A 194 8.10 16.09 -6.54
#